data_3597f6afba1ef8fcb3d56c467d0545dc
#
_entry.id   3597f6afba1ef8fcb3d56c467d0545dc
#
_cell.length_a   1.000
_cell.length_b   1.000
_cell.length_c   1.000
_cell.angle_alpha   90.00
_cell.angle_beta   90.00
_cell.angle_gamma   90.00
#
_symmetry.space_group_name_H-M   'P 1'
#
loop_
_entity.id
_entity.type
_entity.pdbx_description
1 polymer ?
#
loop_
_entity_poly.entity_id
_entity_poly.type
_entity_poly.pdbx_seq_one_letter_code
_entity_poly.pdbx_strand_id
1 'polypeptide(L)'
;AENLNYNGGENSVCYDNDEENCTQYGRLYKWATAVGSTDAVCAQKPLCEFTTKVQGVCPEGWHIPSMQETDSLYARIGSTCNALMSTDYDYYCKGFDLYGFNLKAVGGAEVSGDSIVFSDSLTTLTGAVWITSIYGSVEPYSAYTFGGWGRTARGCFEQDVRTVYAPVRCLKD
;
A
#
# COMPACT_ATOMS: atom_id res chain seq x y z
N ALA A 1 1.57 13.44 5.55
CA ALA A 1 1.53 12.00 5.78
C ALA A 1 2.62 11.31 4.96
N GLU A 2 3.22 10.24 5.47
CA GLU A 2 4.35 9.55 4.84
C GLU A 2 4.09 8.04 4.81
N ASN A 3 4.74 7.34 3.89
CA ASN A 3 4.77 5.89 3.92
C ASN A 3 5.59 5.42 5.13
N LEU A 4 5.15 4.35 5.77
CA LEU A 4 5.80 3.81 6.94
C LEU A 4 7.20 3.26 6.59
N ASN A 5 8.21 3.60 7.42
CA ASN A 5 9.56 3.07 7.31
C ASN A 5 9.95 2.28 8.59
N TYR A 6 9.07 1.40 9.04
CA TYR A 6 9.34 0.50 10.15
C TYR A 6 9.90 -0.84 9.62
N ASN A 7 11.01 -1.32 10.20
CA ASN A 7 11.54 -2.61 9.80
C ASN A 7 10.70 -3.75 10.38
N GLY A 8 9.85 -4.35 9.55
CA GLY A 8 8.97 -5.48 9.89
C GLY A 8 9.64 -6.87 9.77
N GLY A 9 10.96 -6.93 9.65
CA GLY A 9 11.70 -8.17 9.47
C GLY A 9 11.78 -8.64 8.01
N GLU A 10 11.94 -9.93 7.79
CA GLU A 10 12.21 -10.55 6.48
C GLU A 10 11.15 -10.25 5.41
N ASN A 11 9.92 -9.96 5.82
CA ASN A 11 8.82 -9.65 4.91
C ASN A 11 8.58 -8.13 4.76
N SER A 12 9.62 -7.32 5.02
CA SER A 12 9.66 -5.89 4.71
C SER A 12 10.98 -5.53 4.04
N VAL A 13 10.90 -4.88 2.89
CA VAL A 13 12.07 -4.59 2.05
C VAL A 13 12.10 -3.12 1.63
N CYS A 14 13.30 -2.62 1.38
CA CYS A 14 13.47 -1.35 0.69
C CYS A 14 13.40 -1.59 -0.82
N TYR A 15 12.91 -0.61 -1.58
CA TYR A 15 12.94 -0.70 -3.04
C TYR A 15 14.40 -0.88 -3.51
N ASP A 16 14.62 -1.81 -4.43
CA ASP A 16 15.94 -2.25 -4.93
C ASP A 16 16.89 -2.72 -3.81
N ASN A 17 16.39 -3.09 -2.64
CA ASN A 17 17.16 -3.42 -1.43
C ASN A 17 18.09 -2.29 -0.97
N ASP A 18 17.80 -1.05 -1.31
CA ASP A 18 18.56 0.13 -0.94
C ASP A 18 17.89 0.88 0.24
N GLU A 19 18.59 0.99 1.37
CA GLU A 19 18.08 1.68 2.57
C GLU A 19 17.87 3.20 2.34
N GLU A 20 18.52 3.79 1.36
CA GLU A 20 18.26 5.18 0.97
C GLU A 20 16.85 5.34 0.39
N ASN A 21 16.40 4.34 -0.39
CA ASN A 21 15.02 4.28 -0.90
C ASN A 21 14.00 4.13 0.24
N CYS A 22 14.31 3.37 1.30
CA CYS A 22 13.46 3.32 2.48
C CYS A 22 13.33 4.67 3.17
N THR A 23 14.43 5.40 3.26
CA THR A 23 14.44 6.74 3.88
C THR A 23 13.59 7.73 3.07
N GLN A 24 13.64 7.64 1.74
CA GLN A 24 12.95 8.57 0.85
C GLN A 24 11.48 8.20 0.61
N TYR A 25 11.17 6.90 0.51
CA TYR A 25 9.88 6.41 0.03
C TYR A 25 9.11 5.55 1.03
N GLY A 26 9.73 5.15 2.13
CA GLY A 26 9.20 4.15 3.07
C GLY A 26 9.51 2.72 2.62
N ARG A 27 9.11 1.74 3.43
CA ARG A 27 9.29 0.31 3.17
C ARG A 27 8.12 -0.30 2.43
N LEU A 28 8.40 -1.39 1.74
CA LEU A 28 7.42 -2.28 1.13
C LEU A 28 7.22 -3.49 2.06
N TYR A 29 5.97 -3.89 2.28
CA TYR A 29 5.59 -4.98 3.19
C TYR A 29 4.75 -6.01 2.46
N LYS A 30 4.96 -7.29 2.77
CA LYS A 30 3.93 -8.29 2.50
C LYS A 30 2.68 -7.99 3.31
N TRP A 31 1.52 -8.37 2.79
CA TRP A 31 0.24 -8.15 3.45
C TRP A 31 0.19 -8.70 4.87
N ALA A 32 0.59 -9.97 5.05
CA ALA A 32 0.58 -10.60 6.36
C ALA A 32 1.39 -9.81 7.40
N THR A 33 2.58 -9.36 7.03
CA THR A 33 3.41 -8.51 7.89
C THR A 33 2.75 -7.16 8.15
N ALA A 34 2.19 -6.53 7.13
CA ALA A 34 1.48 -5.26 7.28
C ALA A 34 0.38 -5.33 8.33
N VAL A 35 -0.42 -6.40 8.35
CA VAL A 35 -1.52 -6.58 9.32
C VAL A 35 -1.11 -7.22 10.64
N GLY A 36 0.18 -7.44 10.87
CA GLY A 36 0.69 -8.05 12.11
C GLY A 36 0.40 -9.55 12.22
N SER A 37 0.39 -10.26 11.09
CA SER A 37 0.12 -11.69 10.99
C SER A 37 1.26 -12.43 10.26
N THR A 38 1.02 -13.66 9.84
CA THR A 38 1.95 -14.47 9.03
C THR A 38 1.28 -14.95 7.74
N ASP A 39 2.09 -15.26 6.72
CA ASP A 39 1.59 -15.81 5.46
C ASP A 39 0.78 -17.10 5.69
N ALA A 40 1.21 -17.96 6.61
CA ALA A 40 0.52 -19.20 6.95
C ALA A 40 -0.87 -18.97 7.56
N VAL A 41 -1.02 -17.93 8.37
CA VAL A 41 -2.31 -17.55 8.97
C VAL A 41 -3.20 -16.88 7.91
N CYS A 42 -2.67 -15.96 7.13
CA CYS A 42 -3.43 -15.26 6.10
C CYS A 42 -3.84 -16.16 4.93
N ALA A 43 -3.13 -17.28 4.71
CA ALA A 43 -3.52 -18.29 3.74
C ALA A 43 -4.78 -19.09 4.14
N GLN A 44 -5.21 -19.00 5.41
CA GLN A 44 -6.39 -19.70 5.93
C GLN A 44 -7.52 -18.69 6.13
N LYS A 45 -8.37 -18.51 5.13
CA LYS A 45 -9.60 -17.71 5.31
C LYS A 45 -10.46 -18.31 6.45
N PRO A 46 -11.08 -17.51 7.31
CA PRO A 46 -11.19 -16.03 7.31
C PRO A 46 -10.19 -15.30 8.24
N LEU A 47 -9.06 -15.90 8.58
CA LEU A 47 -8.18 -15.41 9.67
C LEU A 47 -7.53 -14.04 9.43
N CYS A 48 -7.54 -13.55 8.20
CA CYS A 48 -7.11 -12.20 7.87
C CYS A 48 -8.25 -11.33 7.31
N GLU A 49 -9.50 -11.65 7.66
CA GLU A 49 -10.65 -10.78 7.43
C GLU A 49 -10.88 -9.93 8.68
N PHE A 50 -10.84 -8.63 8.51
CA PHE A 50 -10.93 -7.69 9.63
C PHE A 50 -12.26 -6.91 9.58
N THR A 51 -13.02 -7.01 10.66
CA THR A 51 -14.25 -6.23 10.88
C THR A 51 -14.03 -5.00 11.76
N THR A 52 -12.83 -4.86 12.31
CA THR A 52 -12.41 -3.76 13.18
C THR A 52 -11.13 -3.14 12.65
N LYS A 53 -10.76 -1.99 13.20
CA LYS A 53 -9.47 -1.35 12.91
C LYS A 53 -8.31 -2.28 13.21
N VAL A 54 -7.33 -2.31 12.32
CA VAL A 54 -6.12 -3.13 12.43
C VAL A 54 -4.93 -2.23 12.60
N GLN A 55 -4.28 -2.29 13.75
CA GLN A 55 -3.03 -1.57 13.98
C GLN A 55 -1.92 -2.12 13.06
N GLY A 56 -1.74 -3.44 13.02
CA GLY A 56 -0.67 -4.07 12.24
C GLY A 56 0.70 -3.52 12.61
N VAL A 57 1.47 -3.14 11.59
CA VAL A 57 2.80 -2.50 11.74
C VAL A 57 2.73 -1.00 12.09
N CYS A 58 1.54 -0.42 12.16
CA CYS A 58 1.38 0.98 12.51
C CYS A 58 1.73 1.24 13.98
N PRO A 59 2.18 2.45 14.33
CA PRO A 59 2.39 2.84 15.72
C PRO A 59 1.10 2.77 16.56
N GLU A 60 1.24 2.73 17.88
CA GLU A 60 0.10 2.82 18.80
C GLU A 60 -0.74 4.08 18.53
N GLY A 61 -2.07 3.93 18.50
CA GLY A 61 -3.01 5.01 18.14
C GLY A 61 -3.12 5.26 16.64
N TRP A 62 -2.61 4.34 15.82
CA TRP A 62 -2.71 4.38 14.36
C TRP A 62 -3.11 3.00 13.82
N HIS A 63 -3.72 2.97 12.65
CA HIS A 63 -4.16 1.75 12.00
C HIS A 63 -3.94 1.78 10.48
N ILE A 64 -4.01 0.61 9.86
CA ILE A 64 -4.02 0.47 8.41
C ILE A 64 -5.41 0.88 7.90
N PRO A 65 -5.51 1.80 6.91
CA PRO A 65 -6.80 2.27 6.41
C PRO A 65 -7.70 1.14 5.92
N SER A 66 -8.97 1.23 6.21
CA SER A 66 -10.02 0.34 5.66
C SER A 66 -10.49 0.84 4.29
N MET A 67 -11.21 -0.02 3.55
CA MET A 67 -11.87 0.37 2.31
C MET A 67 -12.87 1.51 2.52
N GLN A 68 -13.65 1.49 3.61
CA GLN A 68 -14.61 2.54 3.90
C GLN A 68 -13.95 3.92 4.13
N GLU A 69 -12.79 3.92 4.76
CA GLU A 69 -12.02 5.15 4.98
C GLU A 69 -11.43 5.66 3.66
N THR A 70 -10.93 4.77 2.81
CA THR A 70 -10.45 5.15 1.47
C THR A 70 -11.58 5.62 0.56
N ASP A 71 -12.74 4.99 0.59
CA ASP A 71 -13.93 5.44 -0.15
C ASP A 71 -14.39 6.83 0.32
N SER A 72 -14.34 7.07 1.64
CA SER A 72 -14.64 8.38 2.21
C SER A 72 -13.65 9.46 1.76
N LEU A 73 -12.37 9.10 1.64
CA LEU A 73 -11.35 9.99 1.08
C LEU A 73 -11.68 10.32 -0.38
N TYR A 74 -11.96 9.31 -1.20
CA TYR A 74 -12.31 9.52 -2.61
C TYR A 74 -13.55 10.37 -2.81
N ALA A 75 -14.57 10.16 -2.00
CA ALA A 75 -15.79 10.97 -2.06
C ALA A 75 -15.52 12.48 -1.81
N ARG A 76 -14.49 12.80 -1.05
CA ARG A 76 -14.10 14.18 -0.74
C ARG A 76 -13.21 14.83 -1.77
N ILE A 77 -12.26 14.07 -2.34
CA ILE A 77 -11.26 14.63 -3.27
C ILE A 77 -11.71 14.61 -4.73
N GLY A 78 -12.80 13.90 -5.05
CA GLY A 78 -13.16 13.60 -6.43
C GLY A 78 -12.18 12.62 -7.09
N SER A 79 -12.34 12.39 -8.39
CA SER A 79 -11.55 11.40 -9.15
C SER A 79 -10.30 12.01 -9.82
N THR A 80 -9.66 12.99 -9.20
CA THR A 80 -8.48 13.62 -9.80
C THR A 80 -7.19 12.97 -9.29
N CYS A 81 -6.42 12.40 -10.19
CA CYS A 81 -5.11 11.78 -9.95
C CYS A 81 -4.18 12.66 -9.10
N ASN A 82 -4.12 13.92 -9.44
CA ASN A 82 -3.12 14.85 -8.92
C ASN A 82 -3.39 15.38 -7.50
N ALA A 83 -4.61 15.19 -6.97
CA ALA A 83 -4.98 15.77 -5.68
C ALA A 83 -4.21 15.15 -4.49
N LEU A 84 -3.87 13.87 -4.58
CA LEU A 84 -3.16 13.13 -3.53
C LEU A 84 -1.68 12.90 -3.86
N MET A 85 -1.31 12.93 -5.15
CA MET A 85 0.05 12.63 -5.59
C MET A 85 1.03 13.70 -5.13
N SER A 86 2.23 13.26 -4.74
CA SER A 86 3.36 14.14 -4.44
C SER A 86 3.60 15.14 -5.56
N THR A 87 4.02 16.34 -5.21
CA THR A 87 4.40 17.39 -6.19
C THR A 87 5.57 17.02 -7.08
N ASP A 88 6.36 16.02 -6.68
CA ASP A 88 7.47 15.47 -7.46
C ASP A 88 7.02 14.49 -8.54
N TYR A 89 5.73 14.07 -8.50
CA TYR A 89 5.18 13.17 -9.51
C TYR A 89 4.72 13.91 -10.75
N ASP A 90 5.23 13.51 -11.91
CA ASP A 90 4.94 14.15 -13.21
C ASP A 90 4.87 13.17 -14.39
N TYR A 91 4.43 11.92 -14.16
CA TYR A 91 4.40 10.91 -15.22
C TYR A 91 3.04 10.87 -15.97
N TYR A 92 1.95 10.55 -15.27
CA TYR A 92 0.60 10.52 -15.85
C TYR A 92 -0.20 11.79 -15.59
N CYS A 93 0.08 12.46 -14.49
CA CYS A 93 -0.51 13.72 -14.08
C CYS A 93 0.49 14.44 -13.20
N LYS A 94 0.50 15.76 -13.26
CA LYS A 94 1.29 16.53 -12.31
C LYS A 94 0.66 16.45 -10.94
N GLY A 95 1.40 15.96 -9.94
CA GLY A 95 0.95 15.95 -8.56
C GLY A 95 0.84 17.36 -7.99
N PHE A 96 -0.21 17.62 -7.21
CA PHE A 96 -0.43 18.90 -6.53
C PHE A 96 -0.49 18.79 -5.01
N ASP A 97 -0.67 17.57 -4.52
CA ASP A 97 -0.77 17.28 -3.08
C ASP A 97 -1.70 18.26 -2.34
N LEU A 98 -2.89 18.48 -2.87
CA LEU A 98 -3.83 19.50 -2.40
C LEU A 98 -4.24 19.35 -0.94
N TYR A 99 -4.05 18.15 -0.37
CA TYR A 99 -4.50 17.79 0.98
C TYR A 99 -3.36 17.39 1.92
N GLY A 100 -2.11 17.55 1.52
CA GLY A 100 -0.94 17.12 2.30
C GLY A 100 -0.85 15.60 2.42
N PHE A 101 -1.45 14.87 1.49
CA PHE A 101 -1.39 13.40 1.48
C PHE A 101 -0.03 12.92 1.00
N ASN A 102 0.59 13.61 0.06
CA ASN A 102 1.94 13.36 -0.46
C ASN A 102 2.15 11.89 -0.89
N LEU A 103 1.24 11.36 -1.71
CA LEU A 103 1.34 9.99 -2.21
C LEU A 103 2.49 9.88 -3.21
N LYS A 104 3.52 9.14 -2.82
CA LYS A 104 4.70 8.90 -3.67
C LYS A 104 4.50 7.66 -4.53
N ALA A 105 4.93 7.72 -5.78
CA ALA A 105 5.03 6.56 -6.65
C ALA A 105 6.30 5.78 -6.28
N VAL A 106 6.14 4.75 -5.48
CA VAL A 106 7.27 3.95 -4.95
C VAL A 106 7.49 2.68 -5.78
N GLY A 107 6.57 2.37 -6.69
CA GLY A 107 6.55 1.05 -7.30
C GLY A 107 6.13 -0.03 -6.32
N GLY A 108 6.40 -1.28 -6.65
CA GLY A 108 6.15 -2.45 -5.83
C GLY A 108 7.26 -3.47 -5.98
N ALA A 109 7.18 -4.54 -5.23
CA ALA A 109 8.04 -5.68 -5.40
C ALA A 109 7.21 -6.96 -5.40
N GLU A 110 7.69 -7.98 -6.07
CA GLU A 110 7.01 -9.27 -6.17
C GLU A 110 8.01 -10.41 -6.00
N VAL A 111 7.59 -11.48 -5.33
CA VAL A 111 8.37 -12.71 -5.24
C VAL A 111 8.31 -13.44 -6.58
N SER A 112 9.44 -13.73 -7.16
CA SER A 112 9.59 -14.55 -8.36
C SER A 112 10.62 -15.64 -8.12
N GLY A 113 10.16 -16.89 -7.94
CA GLY A 113 11.03 -17.98 -7.46
C GLY A 113 11.60 -17.69 -6.08
N ASP A 114 12.91 -17.75 -5.94
CA ASP A 114 13.64 -17.46 -4.69
C ASP A 114 14.12 -16.01 -4.59
N SER A 115 13.66 -15.12 -5.48
CA SER A 115 14.11 -13.73 -5.55
C SER A 115 12.97 -12.76 -5.42
N ILE A 116 13.27 -11.56 -4.94
CA ILE A 116 12.37 -10.42 -4.99
C ILE A 116 12.71 -9.60 -6.24
N VAL A 117 11.72 -9.40 -7.09
CA VAL A 117 11.84 -8.59 -8.31
C VAL A 117 11.12 -7.27 -8.05
N PHE A 118 11.84 -6.18 -8.24
CA PHE A 118 11.26 -4.83 -8.15
C PHE A 118 10.71 -4.44 -9.52
N SER A 119 9.51 -3.89 -9.54
CA SER A 119 8.94 -3.37 -10.77
C SER A 119 9.72 -2.11 -11.19
N ASP A 120 10.13 -2.01 -12.45
CA ASP A 120 10.92 -0.90 -13.03
C ASP A 120 10.27 0.48 -12.93
N SER A 121 9.31 0.62 -12.08
CA SER A 121 8.36 1.68 -12.16
C SER A 121 8.19 2.43 -10.86
N LEU A 122 9.27 3.00 -10.34
CA LEU A 122 9.13 4.23 -9.52
C LEU A 122 8.36 5.33 -10.29
N THR A 123 8.26 5.19 -11.61
CA THR A 123 7.65 6.21 -12.47
C THR A 123 6.31 5.80 -13.08
N THR A 124 6.01 4.53 -13.23
CA THR A 124 4.82 4.05 -13.95
C THR A 124 3.73 3.49 -13.07
N LEU A 125 4.06 2.99 -11.87
CA LEU A 125 3.06 2.59 -10.90
C LEU A 125 2.83 3.73 -9.93
N THR A 126 1.68 4.24 -9.99
CA THR A 126 1.05 5.13 -9.04
C THR A 126 1.18 4.56 -7.64
N GLY A 127 1.43 5.42 -6.67
CA GLY A 127 1.54 5.01 -5.28
C GLY A 127 0.35 4.15 -4.87
N ALA A 128 0.61 2.91 -4.52
CA ALA A 128 -0.38 2.00 -3.97
C ALA A 128 -0.01 1.71 -2.53
N VAL A 129 -0.97 1.70 -1.63
CA VAL A 129 -0.75 1.37 -0.22
C VAL A 129 -1.72 0.28 0.21
N TRP A 130 -1.29 -0.62 1.10
CA TRP A 130 -2.16 -1.64 1.65
C TRP A 130 -3.36 -1.06 2.40
N ILE A 131 -4.53 -1.70 2.25
CA ILE A 131 -5.73 -1.43 3.03
C ILE A 131 -6.28 -2.73 3.62
N THR A 132 -7.01 -2.65 4.73
CA THR A 132 -7.48 -3.82 5.51
C THR A 132 -8.68 -4.54 4.92
N SER A 133 -9.07 -4.28 3.70
CA SER A 133 -10.23 -4.96 3.12
C SER A 133 -9.83 -6.15 2.27
N ILE A 134 -10.36 -7.30 2.65
CA ILE A 134 -10.48 -8.47 1.80
C ILE A 134 -11.92 -8.46 1.30
N TYR A 135 -12.16 -7.83 0.17
CA TYR A 135 -13.52 -7.80 -0.38
C TYR A 135 -13.72 -9.03 -1.25
N GLY A 136 -14.62 -9.92 -0.83
CA GLY A 136 -15.30 -10.92 -1.66
C GLY A 136 -14.54 -11.49 -2.85
N SER A 137 -13.22 -11.55 -2.81
CA SER A 137 -12.42 -12.02 -3.92
C SER A 137 -12.72 -13.49 -4.15
N VAL A 138 -12.84 -13.84 -5.39
CA VAL A 138 -13.00 -15.22 -5.84
C VAL A 138 -11.77 -16.05 -5.44
N GLU A 139 -10.65 -15.39 -5.24
CA GLU A 139 -9.37 -16.00 -4.90
C GLU A 139 -9.06 -15.90 -3.40
N PRO A 140 -8.61 -17.01 -2.77
CA PRO A 140 -8.38 -17.06 -1.32
C PRO A 140 -7.17 -16.26 -0.83
N TYR A 141 -6.38 -15.69 -1.71
CA TYR A 141 -5.09 -15.05 -1.38
C TYR A 141 -4.98 -13.59 -1.80
N SER A 142 -6.11 -12.90 -1.94
CA SER A 142 -6.11 -11.51 -2.41
C SER A 142 -6.37 -10.52 -1.28
N ALA A 143 -5.60 -9.45 -1.25
CA ALA A 143 -5.88 -8.24 -0.49
C ALA A 143 -5.89 -7.04 -1.43
N TYR A 144 -6.30 -5.89 -0.93
CA TYR A 144 -6.42 -4.70 -1.76
C TYR A 144 -5.34 -3.68 -1.44
N THR A 145 -4.85 -3.04 -2.48
CA THR A 145 -4.09 -1.80 -2.38
C THR A 145 -4.94 -0.63 -2.86
N PHE A 146 -4.75 0.50 -2.22
CA PHE A 146 -5.32 1.78 -2.58
C PHE A 146 -4.28 2.63 -3.30
N GLY A 147 -4.61 3.20 -4.44
CA GLY A 147 -3.69 4.06 -5.15
C GLY A 147 -4.27 4.68 -6.40
N GLY A 148 -3.52 5.57 -7.02
CA GLY A 148 -3.87 6.14 -8.29
C GLY A 148 -3.26 5.32 -9.44
N TRP A 149 -4.00 5.03 -10.49
CA TRP A 149 -3.51 4.44 -11.73
C TRP A 149 -3.90 5.29 -12.92
N GLY A 150 -2.93 5.68 -13.70
CA GLY A 150 -3.19 6.52 -14.87
C GLY A 150 -3.74 7.92 -14.51
N ARG A 151 -4.72 8.38 -15.25
CA ARG A 151 -5.33 9.72 -15.08
C ARG A 151 -6.38 9.80 -13.97
N THR A 152 -6.66 8.71 -13.28
CA THR A 152 -7.69 8.66 -12.24
C THR A 152 -7.09 8.20 -10.92
N ALA A 153 -7.32 8.94 -9.85
CA ALA A 153 -6.92 8.55 -8.49
C ALA A 153 -7.83 7.45 -7.93
N ARG A 154 -8.31 6.55 -8.75
CA ARG A 154 -9.36 5.61 -8.36
C ARG A 154 -8.92 4.18 -8.55
N GLY A 155 -8.78 3.46 -7.44
CA GLY A 155 -8.75 2.01 -7.51
C GLY A 155 -8.30 1.37 -6.21
N CYS A 156 -9.13 0.48 -5.70
CA CYS A 156 -8.64 -0.62 -4.90
C CYS A 156 -8.26 -1.71 -5.89
N PHE A 157 -7.00 -2.14 -5.86
CA PHE A 157 -6.49 -3.17 -6.75
C PHE A 157 -6.27 -4.44 -5.96
N GLU A 158 -6.81 -5.53 -6.48
CA GLU A 158 -6.58 -6.86 -5.94
C GLU A 158 -5.12 -7.26 -6.18
N GLN A 159 -4.46 -7.73 -5.12
CA GLN A 159 -3.07 -8.15 -5.13
C GLN A 159 -2.93 -9.54 -4.49
N ASP A 160 -2.05 -10.37 -5.03
CA ASP A 160 -1.73 -11.64 -4.39
C ASP A 160 -0.89 -11.40 -3.12
N VAL A 161 -1.47 -11.70 -1.95
CA VAL A 161 -0.83 -11.47 -0.65
C VAL A 161 0.42 -12.31 -0.42
N ARG A 162 0.63 -13.36 -1.22
CA ARG A 162 1.79 -14.27 -1.09
C ARG A 162 3.03 -13.72 -1.76
N THR A 163 2.85 -12.95 -2.83
CA THR A 163 3.95 -12.54 -3.70
C THR A 163 4.20 -11.05 -3.68
N VAL A 164 3.17 -10.22 -3.49
CA VAL A 164 3.26 -8.77 -3.63
C VAL A 164 3.69 -8.09 -2.33
N TYR A 165 4.58 -7.12 -2.49
CA TYR A 165 4.97 -6.16 -1.47
C TYR A 165 4.47 -4.78 -1.85
N ALA A 166 3.82 -4.08 -0.92
CA ALA A 166 3.36 -2.71 -1.12
C ALA A 166 3.62 -1.84 0.13
N PRO A 167 3.67 -0.52 -0.01
CA PRO A 167 3.82 0.38 1.12
C PRO A 167 2.63 0.31 2.07
N VAL A 168 2.87 0.69 3.31
CA VAL A 168 1.84 0.95 4.33
C VAL A 168 1.80 2.44 4.63
N ARG A 169 0.59 2.96 4.76
CA ARG A 169 0.35 4.33 5.21
C ARG A 169 -0.68 4.31 6.31
N CYS A 170 -0.25 4.66 7.51
CA CYS A 170 -1.08 4.59 8.69
C CYS A 170 -2.03 5.80 8.79
N LEU A 171 -3.24 5.53 9.27
CA LEU A 171 -4.25 6.53 9.60
C LEU A 171 -4.35 6.65 11.12
N LYS A 172 -4.43 7.88 11.64
CA LYS A 172 -4.58 8.12 13.07
C LYS A 172 -5.99 7.77 13.53
N ASP A 173 -6.13 7.15 14.70
CA ASP A 173 -7.41 6.77 15.33
C ASP A 173 -8.30 7.96 15.68
#